data_69d6bf8e5c9e49d18b5c50dbacd88b82
#
_entry.id   69d6bf8e5c9e49d18b5c50dbacd88b82
#
_cell.length_a   1.000
_cell.length_b   1.000
_cell.length_c   1.000
_cell.angle_alpha   90.00
_cell.angle_beta   90.00
_cell.angle_gamma   90.00
#
_symmetry.space_group_name_H-M   'P 1'
#
loop_
_entity.id
_entity.type
_entity.pdbx_description
1 polymer ?
#
loop_
_entity_poly.entity_id
_entity_poly.type
_entity_poly.pdbx_seq_one_letter_code
_entity_poly.pdbx_strand_id
1 'polypeptide(L)'
;MSLSDDFIAEVRTEFPRFCIIPKRDSRLSMIIDLLLKVLTVGAQREFMTRYHTVLWDRLYVPDIWERTPDLSRLITLRHERIHLRQRRRYGDLMMTFLYLVPFFPVGLAYGRARIEWEAYTETIRATAELRGLEAARSNELRRHILKQFTSGAYGWMWPFPRTLHRWYDDALRRIEAELDPNKGAVG
;
A
#
# COMPACT_ATOMS: atom_id res chain seq x y z
N MET A 1 -2.84 23.93 -8.55
CA MET A 1 -2.87 22.90 -7.51
C MET A 1 -2.49 21.60 -8.19
N SER A 2 -1.71 20.73 -7.58
CA SER A 2 -1.37 19.43 -8.20
C SER A 2 -2.50 18.43 -7.95
N LEU A 3 -2.59 17.36 -8.77
CA LEU A 3 -3.60 16.31 -8.57
C LEU A 3 -3.51 15.66 -7.20
N SER A 4 -2.29 15.50 -6.68
CA SER A 4 -2.09 14.96 -5.34
C SER A 4 -2.55 15.93 -4.23
N ASP A 5 -2.42 17.26 -4.43
CA ASP A 5 -2.89 18.26 -3.46
C ASP A 5 -4.43 18.28 -3.38
N ASP A 6 -5.09 18.20 -4.54
CA ASP A 6 -6.55 18.13 -4.61
C ASP A 6 -7.06 16.86 -3.92
N PHE A 7 -6.39 15.73 -4.14
CA PHE A 7 -6.73 14.48 -3.47
C PHE A 7 -6.46 14.51 -1.95
N ILE A 8 -5.39 15.19 -1.50
CA ILE A 8 -5.14 15.42 -0.07
C ILE A 8 -6.28 16.21 0.56
N ALA A 9 -6.79 17.24 -0.14
CA ALA A 9 -7.94 18.00 0.34
C ALA A 9 -9.19 17.11 0.45
N GLU A 10 -9.44 16.24 -0.54
CA GLU A 10 -10.52 15.24 -0.49
C GLU A 10 -10.35 14.28 0.69
N VAL A 11 -9.15 13.73 0.91
CA VAL A 11 -8.88 12.84 2.06
C VAL A 11 -9.15 13.54 3.38
N ARG A 12 -8.83 14.83 3.51
CA ARG A 12 -9.09 15.62 4.72
C ARG A 12 -10.58 15.83 4.98
N THR A 13 -11.44 15.84 3.96
CA THR A 13 -12.90 15.86 4.19
C THR A 13 -13.41 14.56 4.79
N GLU A 14 -12.81 13.42 4.40
CA GLU A 14 -13.15 12.10 4.96
C GLU A 14 -12.47 11.85 6.32
N PHE A 15 -11.23 12.32 6.48
CA PHE A 15 -10.39 12.18 7.67
C PHE A 15 -9.87 13.55 8.13
N PRO A 16 -10.62 14.32 8.95
CA PRO A 16 -10.27 15.72 9.28
C PRO A 16 -8.91 15.89 10.01
N ARG A 17 -8.38 14.82 10.62
CA ARG A 17 -7.07 14.83 11.29
C ARG A 17 -5.93 14.36 10.38
N PHE A 18 -6.23 14.08 9.12
CA PHE A 18 -5.22 13.57 8.19
C PHE A 18 -4.11 14.60 7.96
N CYS A 19 -2.88 14.17 8.17
CA CYS A 19 -1.69 14.97 7.87
C CYS A 19 -0.57 14.07 7.34
N ILE A 20 0.29 14.68 6.52
CA ILE A 20 1.50 14.04 5.98
C ILE A 20 2.69 14.55 6.78
N ILE A 21 3.51 13.64 7.28
CA ILE A 21 4.66 13.93 8.13
C ILE A 21 5.91 13.30 7.52
N PRO A 22 6.95 14.07 7.20
CA PRO A 22 8.24 13.52 6.82
C PRO A 22 8.79 12.65 7.95
N LYS A 23 9.26 11.43 7.64
CA LYS A 23 9.79 10.52 8.66
C LYS A 23 10.97 11.09 9.43
N ARG A 24 11.79 11.90 8.76
CA ARG A 24 12.94 12.60 9.38
C ARG A 24 12.53 13.52 10.53
N ASP A 25 11.30 14.07 10.49
CA ASP A 25 10.78 15.00 11.50
C ASP A 25 10.01 14.27 12.63
N SER A 26 9.92 12.92 12.55
CA SER A 26 9.15 12.09 13.47
C SER A 26 10.05 11.28 14.40
N ARG A 27 10.08 11.62 15.69
CA ARG A 27 10.75 10.83 16.73
C ARG A 27 10.22 9.40 16.79
N LEU A 28 8.90 9.22 16.57
CA LEU A 28 8.26 7.92 16.53
C LEU A 28 8.80 7.05 15.38
N SER A 29 8.96 7.63 14.19
CA SER A 29 9.54 6.92 13.05
C SER A 29 10.98 6.50 13.31
N MET A 30 11.78 7.32 13.98
CA MET A 30 13.15 6.98 14.38
C MET A 30 13.19 5.85 15.40
N ILE A 31 12.29 5.83 16.37
CA ILE A 31 12.18 4.74 17.36
C ILE A 31 11.76 3.43 16.66
N ILE A 32 10.77 3.47 15.77
CA ILE A 32 10.33 2.30 14.99
C ILE A 32 11.48 1.77 14.13
N ASP A 33 12.22 2.65 13.45
CA ASP A 33 13.38 2.26 12.63
C ASP A 33 14.45 1.56 13.46
N LEU A 34 14.77 2.12 14.65
CA LEU A 34 15.71 1.50 15.57
C LEU A 34 15.24 0.12 16.05
N LEU A 35 13.97 0.01 16.45
CA LEU A 35 13.39 -1.26 16.89
C LEU A 35 13.40 -2.31 15.75
N LEU A 36 13.04 -1.92 14.53
CA LEU A 36 13.09 -2.80 13.37
C LEU A 36 14.53 -3.27 13.08
N LYS A 37 15.51 -2.40 13.14
CA LYS A 37 16.92 -2.76 12.96
C LYS A 37 17.41 -3.75 14.02
N VAL A 38 17.00 -3.57 15.26
CA VAL A 38 17.35 -4.49 16.37
C VAL A 38 16.64 -5.83 16.18
N LEU A 39 15.32 -5.85 15.97
CA LEU A 39 14.52 -7.07 15.83
C LEU A 39 14.88 -7.90 14.60
N THR A 40 15.30 -7.24 13.51
CA THR A 40 15.67 -7.91 12.25
C THR A 40 17.19 -8.12 12.11
N VAL A 41 17.97 -7.85 13.18
CA VAL A 41 19.45 -7.93 13.16
C VAL A 41 20.03 -7.11 11.99
N GLY A 42 19.44 -5.94 11.71
CA GLY A 42 19.87 -5.03 10.65
C GLY A 42 19.40 -5.41 9.24
N ALA A 43 18.55 -6.43 9.07
CA ALA A 43 18.00 -6.80 7.75
C ALA A 43 17.04 -5.74 7.21
N GLN A 44 16.32 -5.00 8.07
CA GLN A 44 15.42 -3.93 7.68
C GLN A 44 16.10 -2.57 7.80
N ARG A 45 16.67 -2.08 6.69
CA ARG A 45 17.36 -0.78 6.64
C ARG A 45 16.64 0.31 5.84
N GLU A 46 15.58 -0.06 5.13
CA GLU A 46 14.90 0.82 4.17
C GLU A 46 13.64 1.48 4.75
N PHE A 47 13.34 1.28 6.03
CA PHE A 47 12.13 1.82 6.67
C PHE A 47 12.02 3.35 6.53
N MET A 48 13.11 4.08 6.76
CA MET A 48 13.12 5.55 6.68
C MET A 48 13.08 6.06 5.24
N THR A 49 13.65 5.30 4.29
CA THR A 49 13.95 5.80 2.94
C THR A 49 12.95 5.38 1.87
N ARG A 50 12.24 4.27 2.06
CA ARG A 50 11.38 3.67 1.01
C ARG A 50 9.93 3.47 1.39
N TYR A 51 9.63 3.20 2.67
CA TYR A 51 8.29 2.81 3.08
C TYR A 51 7.44 4.01 3.48
N HIS A 52 6.16 3.98 3.09
CA HIS A 52 5.13 4.82 3.65
C HIS A 52 4.53 4.10 4.86
N THR A 53 4.02 4.84 5.82
CA THR A 53 3.46 4.23 7.04
C THR A 53 2.29 5.07 7.52
N VAL A 54 1.10 4.46 7.56
CA VAL A 54 -0.07 5.09 8.18
C VAL A 54 -0.16 4.65 9.63
N LEU A 55 -0.07 5.63 10.53
CA LEU A 55 -0.33 5.45 11.96
C LEU A 55 -1.37 6.47 12.41
N TRP A 56 -2.47 5.99 12.96
CA TRP A 56 -3.67 6.80 13.20
C TRP A 56 -4.11 7.50 11.91
N ASP A 57 -4.40 8.78 11.94
CA ASP A 57 -4.74 9.58 10.76
C ASP A 57 -3.50 10.29 10.16
N ARG A 58 -2.31 9.73 10.31
CA ARG A 58 -1.05 10.33 9.86
C ARG A 58 -0.33 9.44 8.88
N LEU A 59 0.04 10.02 7.75
CA LEU A 59 0.88 9.38 6.74
C LEU A 59 2.33 9.83 6.92
N TYR A 60 3.19 8.90 7.30
CA TYR A 60 4.64 9.15 7.41
C TYR A 60 5.31 8.80 6.09
N VAL A 61 5.95 9.80 5.48
CA VAL A 61 6.54 9.70 4.14
C VAL A 61 8.08 9.72 4.20
N PRO A 62 8.77 8.99 3.31
CA PRO A 62 10.23 9.04 3.19
C PRO A 62 10.68 10.36 2.55
N ASP A 63 11.99 10.68 2.66
CA ASP A 63 12.57 11.92 2.11
C ASP A 63 12.41 12.10 0.60
N ILE A 64 12.30 10.98 -0.13
CA ILE A 64 12.08 11.01 -1.58
C ILE A 64 10.68 11.53 -1.97
N TRP A 65 9.75 11.65 -1.02
CA TRP A 65 8.36 12.05 -1.27
C TRP A 65 8.24 13.34 -2.08
N GLU A 66 9.00 14.36 -1.72
CA GLU A 66 8.96 15.67 -2.38
C GLU A 66 9.44 15.64 -3.83
N ARG A 67 10.31 14.67 -4.16
CA ARG A 67 10.84 14.46 -5.51
C ARG A 67 10.01 13.45 -6.31
N THR A 68 9.04 12.82 -5.69
CA THR A 68 8.18 11.83 -6.35
C THR A 68 7.23 12.54 -7.31
N PRO A 69 7.11 12.09 -8.58
CA PRO A 69 6.18 12.67 -9.54
C PRO A 69 4.74 12.69 -9.03
N ASP A 70 3.98 13.71 -9.38
CA ASP A 70 2.63 13.96 -8.85
C ASP A 70 1.67 12.78 -9.05
N LEU A 71 1.64 12.17 -10.24
CA LEU A 71 0.84 10.96 -10.49
C LEU A 71 1.24 9.79 -9.59
N SER A 72 2.54 9.63 -9.30
CA SER A 72 3.01 8.58 -8.42
C SER A 72 2.61 8.85 -6.98
N ARG A 73 2.67 10.12 -6.54
CA ARG A 73 2.15 10.55 -5.23
C ARG A 73 0.66 10.27 -5.11
N LEU A 74 -0.12 10.61 -6.13
CA LEU A 74 -1.55 10.34 -6.15
C LEU A 74 -1.87 8.85 -6.05
N ILE A 75 -1.18 7.99 -6.82
CA ILE A 75 -1.36 6.53 -6.73
C ILE A 75 -1.04 6.03 -5.31
N THR A 76 0.05 6.50 -4.71
CA THR A 76 0.42 6.16 -3.34
C THR A 76 -0.64 6.66 -2.34
N LEU A 77 -1.11 7.89 -2.46
CA LEU A 77 -2.15 8.43 -1.57
C LEU A 77 -3.45 7.65 -1.65
N ARG A 78 -3.84 7.17 -2.83
CA ARG A 78 -5.01 6.31 -3.01
C ARG A 78 -4.84 4.97 -2.28
N HIS A 79 -3.65 4.37 -2.36
CA HIS A 79 -3.29 3.17 -1.61
C HIS A 79 -3.40 3.42 -0.09
N GLU A 80 -2.80 4.49 0.41
CA GLU A 80 -2.79 4.82 1.84
C GLU A 80 -4.18 5.19 2.38
N ARG A 81 -5.06 5.77 1.53
CA ARG A 81 -6.48 6.00 1.88
C ARG A 81 -7.21 4.70 2.19
N ILE A 82 -6.88 3.60 1.51
CA ILE A 82 -7.45 2.28 1.85
C ILE A 82 -7.07 1.90 3.28
N HIS A 83 -5.81 2.09 3.68
CA HIS A 83 -5.39 1.82 5.05
C HIS A 83 -6.10 2.70 6.09
N LEU A 84 -6.34 3.98 5.79
CA LEU A 84 -7.14 4.85 6.66
C LEU A 84 -8.57 4.30 6.83
N ARG A 85 -9.21 3.86 5.75
CA ARG A 85 -10.56 3.26 5.77
C ARG A 85 -10.59 1.93 6.51
N GLN A 86 -9.57 1.09 6.33
CA GLN A 86 -9.42 -0.17 7.06
C GLN A 86 -9.28 0.07 8.56
N ARG A 87 -8.48 1.06 8.97
CA ARG A 87 -8.36 1.44 10.39
C ARG A 87 -9.70 1.91 10.97
N ARG A 88 -10.46 2.70 10.22
CA ARG A 88 -11.80 3.13 10.64
C ARG A 88 -12.76 1.96 10.75
N ARG A 89 -12.64 0.95 9.87
CA ARG A 89 -13.49 -0.24 9.84
C ARG A 89 -13.15 -1.25 10.93
N TYR A 90 -11.87 -1.53 11.14
CA TYR A 90 -11.41 -2.61 12.03
C TYR A 90 -10.93 -2.08 13.40
N GLY A 91 -10.66 -0.80 13.52
CA GLY A 91 -10.09 -0.17 14.71
C GLY A 91 -8.56 -0.33 14.80
N ASP A 92 -7.93 0.56 15.58
CA ASP A 92 -6.47 0.62 15.72
C ASP A 92 -5.86 -0.65 16.34
N LEU A 93 -6.52 -1.23 17.33
CA LEU A 93 -6.04 -2.44 18.00
C LEU A 93 -6.01 -3.64 17.06
N MET A 94 -7.08 -3.85 16.28
CA MET A 94 -7.14 -4.95 15.32
C MET A 94 -6.11 -4.76 14.21
N MET A 95 -5.99 -3.54 13.66
CA MET A 95 -4.98 -3.25 12.64
C MET A 95 -3.57 -3.49 13.19
N THR A 96 -3.27 -3.00 14.39
CA THR A 96 -1.98 -3.24 15.04
C THR A 96 -1.73 -4.74 15.24
N PHE A 97 -2.72 -5.47 15.69
CA PHE A 97 -2.64 -6.93 15.85
C PHE A 97 -2.33 -7.62 14.50
N LEU A 98 -3.08 -7.31 13.44
CA LEU A 98 -2.87 -7.89 12.10
C LEU A 98 -1.49 -7.55 11.50
N TYR A 99 -0.93 -6.39 11.84
CA TYR A 99 0.40 -5.99 11.38
C TYR A 99 1.55 -6.56 12.23
N LEU A 100 1.38 -6.63 13.56
CA LEU A 100 2.46 -7.02 14.47
C LEU A 100 2.53 -8.53 14.71
N VAL A 101 1.46 -9.26 14.44
CA VAL A 101 1.47 -10.71 14.62
C VAL A 101 1.78 -11.38 13.28
N PRO A 102 3.06 -11.54 12.92
CA PRO A 102 3.45 -12.42 11.85
C PRO A 102 3.25 -13.83 12.37
N PHE A 103 2.07 -14.42 12.15
CA PHE A 103 1.86 -15.82 12.42
C PHE A 103 2.61 -16.66 11.38
N PHE A 104 3.90 -16.75 11.59
CA PHE A 104 4.66 -17.84 11.04
C PHE A 104 4.89 -18.87 12.17
N PRO A 105 4.63 -20.16 11.95
CA PRO A 105 4.28 -20.85 10.72
C PRO A 105 2.78 -21.01 10.48
N VAL A 106 1.93 -20.60 11.40
CA VAL A 106 0.47 -20.83 11.34
C VAL A 106 -0.22 -19.57 10.82
N GLY A 107 -0.66 -19.61 9.56
CA GLY A 107 -1.43 -18.53 8.94
C GLY A 107 -0.64 -17.54 8.11
N LEU A 108 0.70 -17.61 8.04
CA LEU A 108 1.56 -16.86 7.11
C LEU A 108 1.21 -15.37 6.99
N ALA A 109 0.95 -14.68 8.09
CA ALA A 109 0.50 -13.28 8.06
C ALA A 109 -0.68 -13.02 7.08
N TYR A 110 -1.58 -14.01 6.90
CA TYR A 110 -2.69 -13.93 5.94
C TYR A 110 -3.57 -12.70 6.14
N GLY A 111 -3.86 -12.34 7.39
CA GLY A 111 -4.63 -11.13 7.70
C GLY A 111 -3.96 -9.88 7.16
N ARG A 112 -2.65 -9.73 7.38
CA ARG A 112 -1.85 -8.64 6.82
C ARG A 112 -1.84 -8.68 5.30
N ALA A 113 -1.62 -9.87 4.69
CA ALA A 113 -1.64 -10.02 3.25
C ALA A 113 -2.99 -9.60 2.64
N ARG A 114 -4.12 -9.87 3.29
CA ARG A 114 -5.45 -9.46 2.83
C ARG A 114 -5.64 -7.94 2.89
N ILE A 115 -5.19 -7.30 3.96
CA ILE A 115 -5.23 -5.85 4.13
C ILE A 115 -4.40 -5.17 3.06
N GLU A 116 -3.16 -5.60 2.88
CA GLU A 116 -2.26 -5.06 1.86
C GLU A 116 -2.79 -5.32 0.45
N TRP A 117 -3.39 -6.50 0.21
CA TRP A 117 -3.95 -6.81 -1.10
C TRP A 117 -5.09 -5.87 -1.50
N GLU A 118 -5.95 -5.49 -0.56
CA GLU A 118 -7.01 -4.49 -0.80
C GLU A 118 -6.38 -3.15 -1.23
N ALA A 119 -5.34 -2.68 -0.54
CA ALA A 119 -4.64 -1.45 -0.88
C ALA A 119 -3.88 -1.54 -2.22
N TYR A 120 -3.24 -2.68 -2.52
CA TYR A 120 -2.61 -2.89 -3.83
C TYR A 120 -3.61 -3.05 -4.98
N THR A 121 -4.82 -3.56 -4.73
CA THR A 121 -5.90 -3.55 -5.73
C THR A 121 -6.24 -2.12 -6.12
N GLU A 122 -6.28 -1.20 -5.16
CA GLU A 122 -6.46 0.22 -5.45
C GLU A 122 -5.26 0.82 -6.21
N THR A 123 -4.03 0.38 -5.91
CA THR A 123 -2.84 0.77 -6.70
C THR A 123 -2.98 0.37 -8.17
N ILE A 124 -3.44 -0.86 -8.45
CA ILE A 124 -3.67 -1.35 -9.82
C ILE A 124 -4.76 -0.50 -10.49
N ARG A 125 -5.86 -0.24 -9.79
CA ARG A 125 -6.97 0.59 -10.28
C ARG A 125 -6.50 2.01 -10.60
N ALA A 126 -5.85 2.67 -9.66
CA ALA A 126 -5.31 4.02 -9.84
C ALA A 126 -4.32 4.09 -11.01
N THR A 127 -3.50 3.06 -11.17
CA THR A 127 -2.57 2.98 -12.31
C THR A 127 -3.33 2.84 -13.63
N ALA A 128 -4.37 2.00 -13.69
CA ALA A 128 -5.19 1.84 -14.89
C ALA A 128 -5.91 3.15 -15.28
N GLU A 129 -6.47 3.86 -14.31
CA GLU A 129 -7.19 5.12 -14.52
C GLU A 129 -6.25 6.26 -14.93
N LEU A 130 -5.08 6.39 -14.28
CA LEU A 130 -4.19 7.54 -14.44
C LEU A 130 -3.11 7.36 -15.49
N ARG A 131 -2.72 6.12 -15.79
CA ARG A 131 -1.63 5.79 -16.73
C ARG A 131 -2.07 4.86 -17.86
N GLY A 132 -3.33 4.43 -17.83
CA GLY A 132 -3.91 3.50 -18.80
C GLY A 132 -3.76 2.02 -18.42
N LEU A 133 -4.60 1.18 -19.01
CA LEU A 133 -4.65 -0.26 -18.76
C LEU A 133 -3.32 -0.97 -19.06
N GLU A 134 -2.59 -0.52 -20.07
CA GLU A 134 -1.29 -1.12 -20.41
C GLU A 134 -0.26 -0.97 -19.28
N ALA A 135 -0.27 0.18 -18.57
CA ALA A 135 0.58 0.38 -17.40
C ALA A 135 0.18 -0.56 -16.25
N ALA A 136 -1.13 -0.78 -16.05
CA ALA A 136 -1.64 -1.73 -15.05
C ALA A 136 -1.36 -3.19 -15.43
N ARG A 137 -1.27 -3.53 -16.71
CA ARG A 137 -0.90 -4.86 -17.21
C ARG A 137 0.61 -5.13 -17.19
N SER A 138 1.42 -4.09 -16.97
CA SER A 138 2.87 -4.20 -17.09
C SER A 138 3.47 -5.25 -16.16
N ASN A 139 4.45 -5.98 -16.66
CA ASN A 139 5.23 -6.92 -15.85
C ASN A 139 6.03 -6.22 -14.74
N GLU A 140 6.33 -4.93 -14.91
CA GLU A 140 7.04 -4.14 -13.92
C GLU A 140 6.17 -3.90 -12.69
N LEU A 141 4.95 -3.39 -12.86
CA LEU A 141 4.02 -3.19 -11.75
C LEU A 141 3.68 -4.50 -11.06
N ARG A 142 3.40 -5.55 -11.83
CA ARG A 142 3.12 -6.89 -11.30
C ARG A 142 4.26 -7.38 -10.42
N ARG A 143 5.50 -7.39 -10.94
CA ARG A 143 6.68 -7.83 -10.18
C ARG A 143 6.90 -6.96 -8.94
N HIS A 144 6.71 -5.65 -9.06
CA HIS A 144 6.82 -4.74 -7.93
C HIS A 144 5.86 -5.15 -6.81
N ILE A 145 4.57 -5.31 -7.12
CA ILE A 145 3.54 -5.68 -6.13
C ILE A 145 3.81 -7.07 -5.54
N LEU A 146 4.06 -8.08 -6.37
CA LEU A 146 4.31 -9.43 -5.88
C LEU A 146 5.52 -9.49 -4.92
N LYS A 147 6.56 -8.72 -5.22
CA LYS A 147 7.75 -8.62 -4.37
C LYS A 147 7.42 -8.13 -2.94
N GLN A 148 6.42 -7.26 -2.79
CA GLN A 148 6.01 -6.77 -1.47
C GLN A 148 5.47 -7.91 -0.58
N PHE A 149 4.85 -8.92 -1.17
CA PHE A 149 4.30 -10.06 -0.45
C PHE A 149 5.30 -11.19 -0.23
N THR A 150 6.21 -11.41 -1.19
CA THR A 150 7.09 -12.58 -1.22
C THR A 150 8.48 -12.33 -0.67
N SER A 151 8.89 -11.07 -0.47
CA SER A 151 10.24 -10.74 0.00
C SER A 151 10.34 -10.66 1.51
N GLY A 152 11.56 -10.86 2.03
CA GLY A 152 11.89 -10.70 3.45
C GLY A 152 11.73 -9.27 3.96
N ALA A 153 11.76 -8.27 3.07
CA ALA A 153 11.57 -6.86 3.43
C ALA A 153 10.23 -6.59 4.13
N TYR A 154 9.21 -7.39 3.82
CA TYR A 154 7.89 -7.36 4.45
C TYR A 154 7.60 -8.59 5.32
N GLY A 155 8.63 -9.38 5.67
CA GLY A 155 8.48 -10.56 6.50
C GLY A 155 7.75 -11.72 5.82
N TRP A 156 7.90 -11.87 4.48
CA TRP A 156 7.28 -12.95 3.71
C TRP A 156 5.77 -13.07 4.00
N MET A 157 5.02 -11.99 3.87
CA MET A 157 3.58 -11.96 4.18
C MET A 157 2.81 -13.11 3.54
N TRP A 158 3.12 -13.41 2.27
CA TRP A 158 2.45 -14.46 1.50
C TRP A 158 3.40 -15.07 0.46
N PRO A 159 4.21 -16.08 0.81
CA PRO A 159 5.25 -16.62 -0.07
C PRO A 159 4.71 -17.58 -1.16
N PHE A 160 3.49 -17.37 -1.63
CA PHE A 160 2.87 -18.19 -2.67
C PHE A 160 2.64 -17.40 -3.96
N PRO A 161 3.65 -17.28 -4.86
CA PRO A 161 3.57 -16.45 -6.06
C PRO A 161 2.38 -16.80 -6.96
N ARG A 162 2.07 -18.11 -7.11
CA ARG A 162 0.94 -18.55 -7.95
C ARG A 162 -0.41 -18.00 -7.47
N THR A 163 -0.62 -17.89 -6.17
CA THR A 163 -1.84 -17.30 -5.60
C THR A 163 -1.88 -15.80 -5.87
N LEU A 164 -0.76 -15.11 -5.71
CA LEU A 164 -0.65 -13.68 -5.96
C LEU A 164 -0.85 -13.34 -7.45
N HIS A 165 -0.33 -14.17 -8.37
CA HIS A 165 -0.61 -13.99 -9.79
C HIS A 165 -2.10 -14.09 -10.09
N ARG A 166 -2.80 -15.09 -9.53
CA ARG A 166 -4.26 -15.20 -9.68
C ARG A 166 -5.00 -14.00 -9.11
N TRP A 167 -4.62 -13.54 -7.92
CA TRP A 167 -5.22 -12.34 -7.33
C TRP A 167 -5.03 -11.11 -8.22
N TYR A 168 -3.84 -10.97 -8.82
CA TYR A 168 -3.54 -9.87 -9.74
C TYR A 168 -4.42 -9.95 -11.00
N ASP A 169 -4.51 -11.11 -11.62
CA ASP A 169 -5.31 -11.32 -12.82
C ASP A 169 -6.81 -11.11 -12.54
N ASP A 170 -7.29 -11.55 -11.37
CA ASP A 170 -8.68 -11.35 -10.94
C ASP A 170 -8.99 -9.86 -10.66
N ALA A 171 -8.06 -9.15 -10.04
CA ALA A 171 -8.20 -7.71 -9.80
C ALA A 171 -8.21 -6.94 -11.13
N LEU A 172 -7.29 -7.25 -12.02
CA LEU A 172 -7.17 -6.60 -13.32
C LEU A 172 -8.42 -6.81 -14.16
N ARG A 173 -8.94 -8.04 -14.27
CA ARG A 173 -10.19 -8.32 -15.00
C ARG A 173 -11.38 -7.53 -14.48
N ARG A 174 -11.52 -7.39 -13.15
CA ARG A 174 -12.59 -6.58 -12.55
C ARG A 174 -12.44 -5.11 -12.89
N ILE A 175 -11.23 -4.58 -12.78
CA ILE A 175 -10.95 -3.19 -13.11
C ILE A 175 -11.19 -2.91 -14.59
N GLU A 176 -10.79 -3.81 -15.48
CA GLU A 176 -11.05 -3.70 -16.92
C GLU A 176 -12.55 -3.67 -17.24
N ALA A 177 -13.33 -4.55 -16.62
CA ALA A 177 -14.77 -4.58 -16.79
C ALA A 177 -15.48 -3.32 -16.25
N GLU A 178 -14.94 -2.71 -15.19
CA GLU A 178 -15.47 -1.47 -14.63
C GLU A 178 -15.14 -0.24 -15.51
N LEU A 179 -13.94 -0.21 -16.11
CA LEU A 179 -13.49 0.90 -16.95
C LEU A 179 -14.03 0.83 -18.39
N ASP A 180 -14.39 -0.36 -18.87
CA ASP A 180 -14.96 -0.58 -20.21
C ASP A 180 -16.16 -1.52 -20.13
N PRO A 181 -17.32 -1.02 -19.64
CA PRO A 181 -18.51 -1.85 -19.45
C PRO A 181 -19.07 -2.44 -20.75
N ASN A 182 -18.70 -1.89 -21.91
CA ASN A 182 -19.15 -2.40 -23.21
C ASN A 182 -18.40 -3.66 -23.69
N LYS A 183 -17.22 -3.97 -23.14
CA LYS A 183 -16.49 -5.20 -23.48
C LYS A 183 -17.06 -6.46 -22.84
N GLY A 184 -17.82 -6.34 -21.76
CA GLY A 184 -18.44 -7.47 -21.07
C GLY A 184 -19.77 -7.96 -21.67
N ALA A 185 -20.32 -7.23 -22.66
CA ALA A 185 -21.65 -7.54 -23.26
C ALA A 185 -21.56 -8.29 -24.60
N VAL A 186 -20.36 -8.64 -25.07
CA VAL A 186 -20.13 -9.39 -26.31
C VAL A 186 -19.38 -10.68 -25.96
N GLY A 187 -20.14 -11.66 -25.51
CA GLY A 187 -19.68 -13.02 -25.25
C GLY A 187 -20.85 -13.95 -25.11
#